data_284b79bf9b0bc7babddb4043c6b515e6
#
_entry.id   284b79bf9b0bc7babddb4043c6b515e6
#
_cell.length_a   1.000
_cell.length_b   1.000
_cell.length_c   1.000
_cell.angle_alpha   90.00
_cell.angle_beta   90.00
_cell.angle_gamma   90.00
#
_symmetry.space_group_name_H-M   'P 1'
#
loop_
_entity.id
_entity.type
_entity.pdbx_description
1 polymer ?
#
loop_
_entity_poly.entity_id
_entity_poly.type
_entity_poly.pdbx_seq_one_letter_code
_entity_poly.pdbx_strand_id
1 'polypeptide(L)'
;ARIFNSAVVPFDGKFVGVFRGEQVNGIPYIYLGESEDAIHWNISEEKIKFVDENGEEFMPIYAYDPRLVKVEDTYYAIWCQDFYGAAIGIAKSKDLKTFVRIENPFLPFNRNAVLFPRKINGNFVMLSRPSDSGHTPFGDIFVSESPDMVYWGKHRHVMGKSSEWWESLKIGGGAAPIETSEGWLLFYHGVAGTCNGYVYSIGGAILDIDNPSIVKYRCENFLLTPEEWYEERGFVPNVCFPCATIHDSESGKIAIYYLSLIHISEPTRRSYI
;
A
#
# COMPACT_ATOMS: atom_id res chain seq x y z
N ALA A 1 1.18 22.24 1.76
CA ALA A 1 1.37 20.80 1.89
C ALA A 1 0.92 20.12 0.59
N ARG A 2 1.52 19.00 0.26
CA ARG A 2 1.17 18.18 -0.91
C ARG A 2 0.63 16.86 -0.37
N ILE A 3 -0.47 16.37 -0.95
CA ILE A 3 -1.05 15.08 -0.61
C ILE A 3 -0.64 14.05 -1.66
N PHE A 4 -0.22 12.88 -1.20
CA PHE A 4 0.20 11.75 -2.01
C PHE A 4 -0.59 10.49 -1.63
N ASN A 5 0.04 9.33 -1.76
CA ASN A 5 -0.53 8.01 -1.50
C ASN A 5 -1.46 7.99 -0.29
N SER A 6 -2.60 7.34 -0.46
CA SER A 6 -3.63 7.19 0.57
C SER A 6 -3.97 5.73 0.75
N ALA A 7 -4.55 5.40 1.89
CA ALA A 7 -5.26 4.14 2.09
C ALA A 7 -6.60 4.44 2.75
N VAL A 8 -7.62 3.67 2.38
CA VAL A 8 -9.01 3.97 2.72
C VAL A 8 -9.71 2.71 3.19
N VAL A 9 -10.51 2.82 4.24
CA VAL A 9 -11.37 1.74 4.74
C VAL A 9 -12.76 2.28 5.09
N PRO A 10 -13.81 1.45 5.02
CA PRO A 10 -15.09 1.76 5.62
C PRO A 10 -14.97 1.81 7.16
N PHE A 11 -15.65 2.76 7.79
CA PHE A 11 -15.69 2.90 9.23
C PHE A 11 -16.98 3.60 9.67
N ASP A 12 -17.79 2.92 10.48
CA ASP A 12 -19.01 3.47 11.09
C ASP A 12 -19.94 4.21 10.11
N GLY A 13 -20.23 3.57 8.98
CA GLY A 13 -21.11 4.11 7.94
C GLY A 13 -20.49 5.19 7.05
N LYS A 14 -19.23 5.52 7.26
CA LYS A 14 -18.43 6.49 6.51
C LYS A 14 -17.17 5.82 5.96
N PHE A 15 -16.26 6.64 5.44
CA PHE A 15 -14.92 6.21 5.03
C PHE A 15 -13.87 6.99 5.82
N VAL A 16 -12.85 6.27 6.27
CA VAL A 16 -11.68 6.84 6.91
C VAL A 16 -10.46 6.48 6.08
N GLY A 17 -9.58 7.45 5.90
CA GLY A 17 -8.35 7.28 5.15
C GLY A 17 -7.12 7.79 5.89
N VAL A 18 -5.98 7.22 5.56
CA VAL A 18 -4.66 7.71 5.94
C VAL A 18 -3.96 8.23 4.69
N PHE A 19 -3.41 9.43 4.77
CA PHE A 19 -2.86 10.18 3.64
C PHE A 19 -1.42 10.56 3.91
N ARG A 20 -0.54 10.32 2.94
CA ARG A 20 0.81 10.90 2.96
C ARG A 20 0.72 12.38 2.63
N GLY A 21 1.13 13.24 3.55
CA GLY A 21 1.27 14.66 3.31
C GLY A 21 2.73 15.07 3.40
N GLU A 22 3.24 15.79 2.41
CA GLU A 22 4.57 16.39 2.46
C GLU A 22 4.49 17.86 2.80
N GLN A 23 5.30 18.28 3.75
CA GLN A 23 5.47 19.68 4.09
C GLN A 23 6.46 20.38 3.13
N VAL A 24 6.60 21.69 3.26
CA VAL A 24 7.51 22.51 2.42
C VAL A 24 8.96 22.04 2.51
N ASN A 25 9.37 21.46 3.65
CA ASN A 25 10.71 20.91 3.87
C ASN A 25 10.94 19.53 3.23
N GLY A 26 9.93 18.97 2.52
CA GLY A 26 10.01 17.66 1.87
C GLY A 26 9.90 16.46 2.82
N ILE A 27 9.59 16.69 4.11
CA ILE A 27 9.42 15.61 5.08
C ILE A 27 7.98 15.10 5.01
N PRO A 28 7.75 13.80 4.71
CA PRO A 28 6.43 13.23 4.69
C PRO A 28 5.96 12.87 6.10
N TYR A 29 4.66 13.03 6.31
CA TYR A 29 3.93 12.60 7.49
C TYR A 29 2.61 11.94 7.06
N ILE A 30 1.97 11.23 7.99
CA ILE A 30 0.67 10.62 7.75
C ILE A 30 -0.41 11.46 8.44
N TYR A 31 -1.49 11.71 7.71
CA TYR A 31 -2.65 12.49 8.13
C TYR A 31 -3.89 11.62 8.05
N LEU A 32 -4.85 11.87 8.93
CA LEU A 32 -6.16 11.22 8.87
C LEU A 32 -7.12 12.05 8.01
N GLY A 33 -8.03 11.37 7.31
CA GLY A 33 -9.13 12.03 6.60
C GLY A 33 -10.42 11.23 6.72
N GLU A 34 -11.54 11.92 6.62
CA GLU A 34 -12.88 11.34 6.65
C GLU A 34 -13.65 11.72 5.38
N SER A 35 -14.54 10.85 4.95
CA SER A 35 -15.40 11.06 3.80
C SER A 35 -16.74 10.35 3.97
N GLU A 36 -17.83 10.99 3.51
CA GLU A 36 -19.16 10.39 3.47
C GLU A 36 -19.38 9.55 2.19
N ASP A 37 -18.68 9.88 1.11
CA ASP A 37 -18.91 9.31 -0.21
C ASP A 37 -17.70 8.65 -0.85
N ALA A 38 -16.58 8.59 -0.12
CA ALA A 38 -15.29 8.06 -0.59
C ALA A 38 -14.67 8.83 -1.78
N ILE A 39 -15.18 10.02 -2.09
CA ILE A 39 -14.71 10.89 -3.17
C ILE A 39 -14.23 12.23 -2.61
N HIS A 40 -15.05 12.87 -1.77
CA HIS A 40 -14.76 14.15 -1.15
C HIS A 40 -14.20 13.93 0.25
N TRP A 41 -12.96 14.36 0.48
CA TRP A 41 -12.23 14.09 1.71
C TRP A 41 -12.00 15.35 2.53
N ASN A 42 -12.31 15.26 3.81
CA ASN A 42 -11.88 16.23 4.80
C ASN A 42 -10.63 15.68 5.50
N ILE A 43 -9.45 16.19 5.12
CA ILE A 43 -8.16 15.75 5.66
C ILE A 43 -7.79 16.65 6.82
N SER A 44 -7.43 16.05 7.96
CA SER A 44 -6.96 16.75 9.15
C SER A 44 -5.71 17.58 8.86
N GLU A 45 -5.60 18.74 9.46
CA GLU A 45 -4.37 19.53 9.46
C GLU A 45 -3.32 18.99 10.44
N GLU A 46 -3.76 18.16 11.39
CA GLU A 46 -2.88 17.51 12.36
C GLU A 46 -2.44 16.14 11.89
N LYS A 47 -1.18 15.80 12.16
CA LYS A 47 -0.63 14.47 11.89
C LYS A 47 -1.32 13.43 12.75
N ILE A 48 -1.35 12.19 12.25
CA ILE A 48 -1.80 11.05 13.07
C ILE A 48 -0.92 10.95 14.32
N LYS A 49 -1.57 10.75 15.45
CA LYS A 49 -0.91 10.50 16.71
C LYS A 49 -0.56 9.02 16.84
N PHE A 50 0.72 8.72 16.74
CA PHE A 50 1.26 7.41 17.09
C PHE A 50 1.73 7.42 18.55
N VAL A 51 1.48 6.32 19.24
CA VAL A 51 1.98 6.09 20.61
C VAL A 51 2.71 4.74 20.66
N ASP A 52 3.63 4.61 21.58
CA ASP A 52 4.25 3.32 21.89
C ASP A 52 3.33 2.47 22.81
N GLU A 53 3.81 1.31 23.23
CA GLU A 53 3.08 0.41 24.14
C GLU A 53 2.83 0.98 25.52
N ASN A 54 3.59 2.01 25.93
CA ASN A 54 3.43 2.71 27.22
C ASN A 54 2.48 3.93 27.09
N GLY A 55 2.02 4.22 25.86
CA GLY A 55 1.17 5.38 25.57
C GLY A 55 1.97 6.67 25.36
N GLU A 56 3.30 6.60 25.28
CA GLU A 56 4.15 7.75 24.98
C GLU A 56 4.12 8.06 23.49
N GLU A 57 4.16 9.34 23.14
CA GLU A 57 4.10 9.78 21.75
C GLU A 57 5.31 9.29 20.97
N PHE A 58 5.04 8.66 19.84
CA PHE A 58 6.04 8.19 18.90
C PHE A 58 5.82 8.83 17.52
N MET A 59 6.87 9.33 16.92
CA MET A 59 6.84 9.87 15.56
C MET A 59 7.75 9.08 14.65
N PRO A 60 7.20 8.37 13.64
CA PRO A 60 8.02 7.65 12.69
C PRO A 60 8.88 8.62 11.86
N ILE A 61 10.10 8.25 11.58
CA ILE A 61 11.02 9.03 10.77
C ILE A 61 10.69 8.79 9.29
N TYR A 62 10.36 9.86 8.57
CA TYR A 62 10.12 9.83 7.14
C TYR A 62 9.03 8.82 6.72
N ALA A 63 7.83 8.92 7.32
CA ALA A 63 6.71 8.02 7.06
C ALA A 63 6.03 8.32 5.72
N TYR A 64 5.98 7.35 4.82
CA TYR A 64 5.40 7.48 3.48
C TYR A 64 4.70 6.19 3.03
N ASP A 65 3.90 6.29 1.99
CA ASP A 65 3.15 5.20 1.37
C ASP A 65 2.32 4.38 2.38
N PRO A 66 1.41 5.03 3.13
CA PRO A 66 0.63 4.34 4.13
C PRO A 66 -0.33 3.33 3.48
N ARG A 67 -0.61 2.28 4.22
CA ARG A 67 -1.68 1.30 3.98
C ARG A 67 -2.55 1.23 5.22
N LEU A 68 -3.82 0.94 5.04
CA LEU A 68 -4.77 0.76 6.12
C LEU A 68 -5.65 -0.45 5.83
N VAL A 69 -5.74 -1.36 6.76
CA VAL A 69 -6.53 -2.58 6.59
C VAL A 69 -7.15 -2.99 7.91
N LYS A 70 -8.36 -3.53 7.86
CA LYS A 70 -9.03 -4.13 9.01
C LYS A 70 -8.80 -5.64 9.02
N VAL A 71 -8.32 -6.18 10.12
CA VAL A 71 -8.26 -7.62 10.37
C VAL A 71 -9.01 -7.89 11.67
N GLU A 72 -10.06 -8.71 11.59
CA GLU A 72 -10.99 -8.93 12.69
C GLU A 72 -11.60 -7.59 13.16
N ASP A 73 -11.40 -7.21 14.42
CA ASP A 73 -11.90 -5.96 15.00
C ASP A 73 -10.84 -4.87 15.13
N THR A 74 -9.68 -5.05 14.50
CA THR A 74 -8.51 -4.17 14.64
C THR A 74 -8.09 -3.61 13.29
N TYR A 75 -7.83 -2.32 13.25
CA TYR A 75 -7.25 -1.63 12.09
C TYR A 75 -5.74 -1.59 12.22
N TYR A 76 -5.05 -1.86 11.13
CA TYR A 76 -3.59 -1.80 11.04
C TYR A 76 -3.19 -0.76 10.00
N ALA A 77 -2.46 0.23 10.46
CA ALA A 77 -1.76 1.17 9.59
C ALA A 77 -0.35 0.65 9.35
N ILE A 78 0.07 0.57 8.10
CA ILE A 78 1.37 0.08 7.68
C ILE A 78 1.98 1.14 6.78
N TRP A 79 3.24 1.47 6.94
CA TRP A 79 3.91 2.51 6.15
C TRP A 79 5.36 2.14 5.87
N CYS A 80 5.95 2.81 4.88
CA CYS A 80 7.39 2.82 4.71
C CYS A 80 8.00 3.95 5.56
N GLN A 81 9.18 3.70 6.12
CA GLN A 81 9.90 4.67 6.94
C GLN A 81 11.40 4.55 6.74
N ASP A 82 12.17 5.50 7.26
CA ASP A 82 13.61 5.37 7.42
C ASP A 82 13.92 4.81 8.81
N PHE A 83 14.54 3.65 8.83
CA PHE A 83 15.05 3.00 10.05
C PHE A 83 16.33 2.25 9.68
N TYR A 84 17.45 2.96 9.68
CA TYR A 84 18.74 2.47 9.16
C TYR A 84 18.66 2.02 7.69
N GLY A 85 17.80 2.68 6.90
CA GLY A 85 17.42 2.37 5.56
C GLY A 85 15.91 2.18 5.42
N ALA A 86 15.45 1.89 4.21
CA ALA A 86 14.02 1.69 3.96
C ALA A 86 13.47 0.51 4.77
N ALA A 87 12.52 0.76 5.62
CA ALA A 87 11.90 -0.23 6.51
C ALA A 87 10.37 -0.08 6.54
N ILE A 88 9.72 -1.05 7.14
CA ILE A 88 8.26 -1.07 7.31
C ILE A 88 7.94 -0.78 8.77
N GLY A 89 7.05 0.18 9.01
CA GLY A 89 6.44 0.44 10.30
C GLY A 89 5.01 -0.07 10.33
N ILE A 90 4.55 -0.48 11.51
CA ILE A 90 3.17 -0.95 11.75
C ILE A 90 2.65 -0.33 13.03
N ALA A 91 1.36 0.06 13.01
CA ALA A 91 0.61 0.41 14.20
C ALA A 91 -0.81 -0.16 14.11
N LYS A 92 -1.39 -0.43 15.27
CA LYS A 92 -2.77 -0.92 15.39
C LYS A 92 -3.67 0.13 16.04
N SER A 93 -4.95 0.12 15.65
CA SER A 93 -5.98 0.99 16.21
C SER A 93 -7.32 0.27 16.29
N LYS A 94 -8.14 0.63 17.29
CA LYS A 94 -9.53 0.20 17.40
C LYS A 94 -10.51 1.28 16.95
N ASP A 95 -10.10 2.53 17.02
CA ASP A 95 -10.94 3.71 16.85
C ASP A 95 -10.50 4.64 15.70
N LEU A 96 -9.41 4.30 15.02
CA LEU A 96 -8.77 5.10 13.98
C LEU A 96 -8.36 6.52 14.43
N LYS A 97 -8.24 6.74 15.74
CA LYS A 97 -7.79 8.01 16.32
C LYS A 97 -6.42 7.89 16.96
N THR A 98 -6.21 6.80 17.72
CA THR A 98 -4.95 6.51 18.36
C THR A 98 -4.36 5.24 17.74
N PHE A 99 -3.12 5.35 17.27
CA PHE A 99 -2.40 4.25 16.64
C PHE A 99 -1.25 3.81 17.53
N VAL A 100 -1.36 2.60 18.08
CA VAL A 100 -0.32 2.01 18.94
C VAL A 100 0.68 1.28 18.09
N ARG A 101 1.94 1.71 18.16
CA ARG A 101 3.05 1.12 17.41
C ARG A 101 3.22 -0.36 17.76
N ILE A 102 3.56 -1.15 16.74
CA ILE A 102 4.04 -2.53 16.85
C ILE A 102 5.51 -2.57 16.40
N GLU A 103 6.24 -3.62 16.73
CA GLU A 103 7.59 -3.87 16.25
C GLU A 103 7.67 -3.81 14.72
N ASN A 104 8.82 -3.40 14.21
CA ASN A 104 9.07 -3.44 12.77
C ASN A 104 9.12 -4.90 12.31
N PRO A 105 8.34 -5.30 11.27
CA PRO A 105 8.19 -6.70 10.92
C PRO A 105 9.43 -7.31 10.26
N PHE A 106 10.25 -6.47 9.63
CA PHE A 106 11.39 -6.91 8.83
C PHE A 106 12.59 -6.00 9.04
N LEU A 107 13.76 -6.54 8.74
CA LEU A 107 14.99 -5.75 8.65
C LEU A 107 14.95 -4.81 7.43
N PRO A 108 15.70 -3.70 7.44
CA PRO A 108 16.02 -2.98 6.22
C PRO A 108 16.80 -3.92 5.25
N PHE A 109 16.65 -3.82 3.96
CA PHE A 109 15.79 -2.93 3.22
C PHE A 109 14.52 -3.66 2.79
N ASN A 110 13.36 -3.19 3.21
CA ASN A 110 12.08 -3.77 2.82
C ASN A 110 11.01 -2.68 2.65
N ARG A 111 10.11 -2.85 1.68
CA ARG A 111 9.10 -1.84 1.29
C ARG A 111 7.79 -2.50 0.86
N ASN A 112 6.80 -1.66 0.58
CA ASN A 112 5.52 -2.03 -0.05
C ASN A 112 4.81 -3.17 0.66
N ALA A 113 4.77 -3.10 1.98
CA ALA A 113 4.06 -4.07 2.78
C ALA A 113 2.55 -3.96 2.60
N VAL A 114 1.91 -5.10 2.41
CA VAL A 114 0.46 -5.23 2.23
C VAL A 114 -0.04 -6.38 3.07
N LEU A 115 -0.83 -6.08 4.10
CA LEU A 115 -1.42 -7.07 4.99
C LEU A 115 -2.72 -7.60 4.38
N PHE A 116 -2.95 -8.90 4.48
CA PHE A 116 -4.23 -9.52 4.10
C PHE A 116 -5.34 -9.14 5.09
N PRO A 117 -6.59 -8.95 4.62
CA PRO A 117 -7.68 -8.45 5.47
C PRO A 117 -8.26 -9.51 6.43
N ARG A 118 -7.73 -10.71 6.44
CA ARG A 118 -7.98 -11.74 7.45
C ARG A 118 -6.78 -12.65 7.65
N LYS A 119 -6.80 -13.39 8.74
CA LYS A 119 -5.83 -14.48 8.96
C LYS A 119 -6.04 -15.61 7.95
N ILE A 120 -4.96 -16.22 7.52
CA ILE A 120 -4.93 -17.40 6.66
C ILE A 120 -4.26 -18.52 7.47
N ASN A 121 -4.94 -19.64 7.63
CA ASN A 121 -4.48 -20.76 8.48
C ASN A 121 -4.06 -20.33 9.90
N GLY A 122 -4.81 -19.37 10.48
CA GLY A 122 -4.57 -18.85 11.82
C GLY A 122 -3.47 -17.80 11.95
N ASN A 123 -2.74 -17.48 10.88
CA ASN A 123 -1.67 -16.50 10.87
C ASN A 123 -2.07 -15.19 10.16
N PHE A 124 -1.52 -14.09 10.61
CA PHE A 124 -1.44 -12.89 9.80
C PHE A 124 -0.50 -13.13 8.62
N VAL A 125 -0.87 -12.63 7.46
CA VAL A 125 -0.12 -12.81 6.22
C VAL A 125 0.15 -11.46 5.58
N MET A 126 1.39 -11.21 5.16
CA MET A 126 1.80 -9.93 4.61
C MET A 126 2.66 -10.14 3.37
N LEU A 127 2.33 -9.42 2.32
CA LEU A 127 3.23 -9.26 1.17
C LEU A 127 4.21 -8.14 1.46
N SER A 128 5.43 -8.28 0.97
CA SER A 128 6.45 -7.22 1.03
C SER A 128 7.40 -7.34 -0.16
N ARG A 129 8.20 -6.30 -0.35
CA ARG A 129 9.23 -6.30 -1.37
C ARG A 129 10.59 -6.00 -0.71
N PRO A 130 11.41 -7.01 -0.48
CA PRO A 130 12.83 -6.81 -0.17
C PRO A 130 13.46 -5.94 -1.26
N SER A 131 14.23 -4.95 -0.86
CA SER A 131 14.83 -3.96 -1.75
C SER A 131 16.31 -3.84 -1.42
N ASP A 132 17.13 -3.63 -2.44
CA ASP A 132 18.56 -3.44 -2.29
C ASP A 132 18.98 -2.23 -3.13
N SER A 133 20.06 -1.61 -2.73
CA SER A 133 20.74 -0.56 -3.49
C SER A 133 22.09 -1.04 -4.06
N GLY A 134 22.43 -2.31 -3.89
CA GLY A 134 23.74 -2.87 -4.15
C GLY A 134 23.83 -3.82 -5.35
N HIS A 135 24.58 -4.89 -5.17
CA HIS A 135 24.98 -5.81 -6.23
C HIS A 135 23.85 -6.65 -6.82
N THR A 136 22.82 -6.93 -6.03
CA THR A 136 21.72 -7.81 -6.45
C THR A 136 20.41 -7.07 -6.27
N PRO A 137 19.93 -6.35 -7.27
CA PRO A 137 18.69 -5.60 -7.16
C PRO A 137 17.51 -6.57 -6.98
N PHE A 138 16.90 -6.51 -5.81
CA PHE A 138 15.61 -7.12 -5.56
C PHE A 138 14.50 -6.29 -6.20
N GLY A 139 13.43 -6.95 -6.61
CA GLY A 139 12.30 -6.27 -7.24
C GLY A 139 11.05 -7.12 -7.19
N ASP A 140 11.08 -8.22 -6.46
CA ASP A 140 10.07 -9.26 -6.42
C ASP A 140 9.21 -9.16 -5.16
N ILE A 141 7.99 -9.69 -5.25
CA ILE A 141 7.05 -9.77 -4.12
C ILE A 141 7.29 -11.07 -3.37
N PHE A 142 7.40 -10.95 -2.05
CA PHE A 142 7.49 -12.05 -1.10
C PHE A 142 6.29 -12.02 -0.15
N VAL A 143 5.92 -13.20 0.38
CA VAL A 143 4.93 -13.36 1.44
C VAL A 143 5.60 -13.83 2.72
N SER A 144 5.08 -13.38 3.85
CA SER A 144 5.53 -13.78 5.19
C SER A 144 4.31 -14.00 6.09
N GLU A 145 4.47 -14.86 7.08
CA GLU A 145 3.43 -15.19 8.05
C GLU A 145 3.87 -14.78 9.46
N SER A 146 2.88 -14.42 10.29
CA SER A 146 3.08 -14.10 11.72
C SER A 146 1.91 -14.59 12.56
N PRO A 147 2.14 -15.20 13.72
CA PRO A 147 1.07 -15.55 14.64
C PRO A 147 0.48 -14.34 15.39
N ASP A 148 1.24 -13.25 15.54
CA ASP A 148 0.98 -12.19 16.52
C ASP A 148 1.30 -10.77 16.04
N MET A 149 1.70 -10.59 14.78
CA MET A 149 2.14 -9.32 14.16
C MET A 149 3.55 -8.83 14.62
N VAL A 150 4.21 -9.57 15.51
CA VAL A 150 5.55 -9.25 16.01
C VAL A 150 6.60 -10.16 15.38
N TYR A 151 6.38 -11.46 15.46
CA TYR A 151 7.32 -12.46 14.91
C TYR A 151 6.92 -12.87 13.50
N TRP A 152 7.71 -12.48 12.51
CA TRP A 152 7.47 -12.76 11.10
C TRP A 152 8.43 -13.82 10.57
N GLY A 153 7.90 -14.78 9.83
CA GLY A 153 8.69 -15.87 9.27
C GLY A 153 8.06 -16.47 8.02
N LYS A 154 8.49 -17.68 7.66
CA LYS A 154 8.06 -18.41 6.47
C LYS A 154 8.09 -17.55 5.19
N HIS A 155 9.18 -16.80 5.01
CA HIS A 155 9.37 -15.95 3.85
C HIS A 155 9.43 -16.78 2.58
N ARG A 156 8.51 -16.51 1.64
CA ARG A 156 8.41 -17.22 0.36
C ARG A 156 8.28 -16.23 -0.78
N HIS A 157 8.94 -16.54 -1.89
CA HIS A 157 8.74 -15.82 -3.13
C HIS A 157 7.31 -16.06 -3.65
N VAL A 158 6.67 -15.00 -4.11
CA VAL A 158 5.32 -15.03 -4.71
C VAL A 158 5.41 -14.84 -6.19
N MET A 159 5.90 -13.69 -6.64
CA MET A 159 6.12 -13.42 -8.05
C MET A 159 7.25 -12.43 -8.27
N GLY A 160 7.96 -12.62 -9.35
CA GLY A 160 9.04 -11.76 -9.80
C GLY A 160 8.60 -10.80 -10.89
N LYS A 161 9.47 -9.83 -11.16
CA LYS A 161 9.41 -9.05 -12.39
C LYS A 161 9.44 -9.98 -13.61
N SER A 162 8.92 -9.52 -14.73
CA SER A 162 8.84 -10.30 -15.97
C SER A 162 9.58 -9.62 -17.11
N SER A 163 9.54 -10.25 -18.31
CA SER A 163 10.05 -9.66 -19.55
C SER A 163 9.12 -8.57 -20.12
N GLU A 164 7.91 -8.47 -19.60
CA GLU A 164 6.98 -7.42 -20.02
C GLU A 164 7.53 -6.05 -19.65
N TRP A 165 7.50 -5.11 -20.58
CA TRP A 165 8.16 -3.82 -20.47
C TRP A 165 7.75 -3.06 -19.18
N TRP A 166 6.44 -3.10 -18.85
CA TRP A 166 5.85 -2.32 -17.78
C TRP A 166 6.21 -2.81 -16.36
N GLU A 167 6.75 -4.02 -16.21
CA GLU A 167 7.14 -4.62 -14.93
C GLU A 167 8.55 -5.23 -14.94
N SER A 168 9.38 -4.79 -15.86
CA SER A 168 10.71 -5.38 -16.10
C SER A 168 11.76 -5.01 -15.04
N LEU A 169 11.58 -3.90 -14.32
CA LEU A 169 12.57 -3.44 -13.36
C LEU A 169 12.27 -3.93 -11.94
N LYS A 170 11.05 -3.77 -11.50
CA LYS A 170 10.56 -4.18 -10.16
C LYS A 170 9.04 -4.22 -10.13
N ILE A 171 8.50 -4.99 -9.20
CA ILE A 171 7.06 -5.04 -8.89
C ILE A 171 6.85 -4.84 -7.39
N GLY A 172 5.66 -4.53 -6.96
CA GLY A 172 5.36 -4.41 -5.53
C GLY A 172 3.85 -4.32 -5.25
N GLY A 173 3.44 -4.75 -4.07
CA GLY A 173 2.05 -4.72 -3.65
C GLY A 173 1.48 -3.30 -3.65
N GLY A 174 0.21 -3.20 -3.94
CA GLY A 174 -0.56 -1.96 -3.93
C GLY A 174 -1.55 -1.90 -2.76
N ALA A 175 -2.82 -2.12 -3.04
CA ALA A 175 -3.89 -2.20 -2.06
C ALA A 175 -3.90 -3.56 -1.34
N ALA A 176 -4.62 -3.63 -0.20
CA ALA A 176 -4.90 -4.91 0.45
C ALA A 176 -5.64 -5.85 -0.53
N PRO A 177 -5.26 -7.15 -0.60
CA PRO A 177 -5.91 -8.10 -1.49
C PRO A 177 -7.40 -8.24 -1.16
N ILE A 178 -8.20 -8.43 -2.21
CA ILE A 178 -9.64 -8.66 -2.09
C ILE A 178 -9.91 -10.15 -2.15
N GLU A 179 -10.65 -10.68 -1.17
CA GLU A 179 -11.08 -12.07 -1.20
C GLU A 179 -12.18 -12.28 -2.25
N THR A 180 -11.98 -13.26 -3.12
CA THR A 180 -12.93 -13.64 -4.16
C THR A 180 -13.14 -15.15 -4.18
N SER A 181 -14.13 -15.65 -4.92
CA SER A 181 -14.34 -17.08 -5.14
C SER A 181 -13.15 -17.78 -5.81
N GLU A 182 -12.36 -17.04 -6.58
CA GLU A 182 -11.21 -17.56 -7.32
C GLU A 182 -9.90 -17.52 -6.51
N GLY A 183 -9.85 -16.75 -5.44
CA GLY A 183 -8.68 -16.53 -4.61
C GLY A 183 -8.53 -15.06 -4.21
N TRP A 184 -7.33 -14.66 -3.84
CA TRP A 184 -7.01 -13.30 -3.48
C TRP A 184 -6.70 -12.45 -4.71
N LEU A 185 -7.59 -11.53 -5.06
CA LEU A 185 -7.32 -10.52 -6.10
C LEU A 185 -6.35 -9.48 -5.55
N LEU A 186 -5.17 -9.42 -6.12
CA LEU A 186 -4.12 -8.48 -5.80
C LEU A 186 -3.95 -7.46 -6.93
N PHE A 187 -4.12 -6.18 -6.63
CA PHE A 187 -3.61 -5.11 -7.47
C PHE A 187 -2.18 -4.76 -7.04
N TYR A 188 -1.27 -4.80 -7.98
CA TYR A 188 0.14 -4.52 -7.75
C TYR A 188 0.65 -3.49 -8.76
N HIS A 189 1.79 -2.88 -8.49
CA HIS A 189 2.45 -2.01 -9.45
C HIS A 189 3.64 -2.71 -10.08
N GLY A 190 3.76 -2.54 -11.38
CA GLY A 190 4.96 -2.82 -12.15
C GLY A 190 5.73 -1.52 -12.42
N VAL A 191 7.03 -1.62 -12.60
CA VAL A 191 7.89 -0.47 -12.88
C VAL A 191 8.80 -0.79 -14.05
N ALA A 192 8.80 0.11 -15.02
CA ALA A 192 9.75 0.14 -16.12
C ALA A 192 10.79 1.26 -15.91
N GLY A 193 12.02 1.00 -16.29
CA GLY A 193 13.06 2.03 -16.38
C GLY A 193 13.09 2.63 -17.78
N THR A 194 13.10 3.96 -17.87
CA THR A 194 13.23 4.71 -19.13
C THR A 194 14.35 5.72 -19.03
N CYS A 195 14.73 6.33 -20.15
CA CYS A 195 15.73 7.41 -20.15
C CYS A 195 15.28 8.67 -19.38
N ASN A 196 13.96 8.82 -19.15
CA ASN A 196 13.37 9.92 -18.40
C ASN A 196 12.93 9.55 -16.97
N GLY A 197 13.43 8.43 -16.42
CA GLY A 197 13.07 7.95 -15.10
C GLY A 197 12.23 6.68 -15.14
N TYR A 198 11.26 6.57 -14.24
CA TYR A 198 10.45 5.37 -14.08
C TYR A 198 9.03 5.57 -14.58
N VAL A 199 8.43 4.50 -15.13
CA VAL A 199 7.00 4.42 -15.43
C VAL A 199 6.39 3.38 -14.48
N TYR A 200 5.33 3.77 -13.78
CA TYR A 200 4.59 2.88 -12.87
C TYR A 200 3.23 2.55 -13.47
N SER A 201 2.94 1.27 -13.60
CA SER A 201 1.67 0.76 -14.12
C SER A 201 1.01 -0.19 -13.12
N ILE A 202 -0.31 -0.32 -13.20
CA ILE A 202 -1.08 -1.22 -12.34
C ILE A 202 -1.29 -2.54 -13.07
N GLY A 203 -1.00 -3.65 -12.40
CA GLY A 203 -1.34 -5.00 -12.82
C GLY A 203 -2.24 -5.72 -11.83
N GLY A 204 -2.77 -6.86 -12.25
CA GLY A 204 -3.62 -7.72 -11.43
C GLY A 204 -3.12 -9.16 -11.37
N ALA A 205 -3.31 -9.80 -10.23
CA ALA A 205 -3.02 -11.22 -10.04
C ALA A 205 -4.05 -11.86 -9.11
N ILE A 206 -4.29 -13.16 -9.28
CA ILE A 206 -5.06 -13.99 -8.36
C ILE A 206 -4.09 -14.92 -7.64
N LEU A 207 -4.04 -14.82 -6.31
CA LEU A 207 -3.26 -15.70 -5.47
C LEU A 207 -4.16 -16.79 -4.88
N ASP A 208 -3.58 -17.94 -4.56
CA ASP A 208 -4.31 -19.01 -3.93
C ASP A 208 -4.87 -18.59 -2.56
N ILE A 209 -6.10 -19.03 -2.26
CA ILE A 209 -6.85 -18.58 -1.09
C ILE A 209 -6.23 -19.03 0.24
N ASP A 210 -5.64 -20.23 0.28
CA ASP A 210 -5.05 -20.84 1.46
C ASP A 210 -3.52 -20.74 1.49
N ASN A 211 -2.90 -20.56 0.33
CA ASN A 211 -1.46 -20.39 0.20
C ASN A 211 -1.10 -19.26 -0.77
N PRO A 212 -1.10 -18.01 -0.33
CA PRO A 212 -0.83 -16.85 -1.18
C PRO A 212 0.57 -16.79 -1.82
N SER A 213 1.45 -17.76 -1.54
CA SER A 213 2.69 -17.90 -2.31
C SER A 213 2.49 -18.50 -3.70
N ILE A 214 1.29 -19.03 -3.98
CA ILE A 214 0.93 -19.59 -5.27
C ILE A 214 0.14 -18.55 -6.08
N VAL A 215 0.66 -18.16 -7.22
CA VAL A 215 -0.02 -17.32 -8.20
C VAL A 215 -0.84 -18.20 -9.12
N LYS A 216 -2.16 -18.12 -9.03
CA LYS A 216 -3.10 -18.89 -9.90
C LYS A 216 -3.25 -18.22 -11.26
N TYR A 217 -3.24 -16.88 -11.26
CA TYR A 217 -3.36 -16.07 -12.47
C TYR A 217 -2.58 -14.77 -12.28
N ARG A 218 -1.99 -14.28 -13.36
CA ARG A 218 -1.35 -12.97 -13.47
C ARG A 218 -1.68 -12.39 -14.83
N CYS A 219 -2.10 -11.14 -14.88
CA CYS A 219 -2.36 -10.48 -16.16
C CYS A 219 -1.05 -10.30 -16.95
N GLU A 220 -1.09 -10.55 -18.26
CA GLU A 220 0.05 -10.33 -19.15
C GLU A 220 0.28 -8.84 -19.42
N ASN A 221 -0.83 -8.10 -19.59
CA ASN A 221 -0.79 -6.65 -19.81
C ASN A 221 -1.13 -5.89 -18.53
N PHE A 222 -0.70 -4.64 -18.47
CA PHE A 222 -1.14 -3.72 -17.44
C PHE A 222 -2.66 -3.48 -17.52
N LEU A 223 -3.27 -3.17 -16.38
CA LEU A 223 -4.66 -2.73 -16.29
C LEU A 223 -4.77 -1.21 -16.46
N LEU A 224 -3.77 -0.48 -15.99
CA LEU A 224 -3.70 0.97 -16.07
C LEU A 224 -2.22 1.39 -16.17
N THR A 225 -1.94 2.30 -17.09
CA THR A 225 -0.63 2.94 -17.25
C THR A 225 -0.83 4.44 -17.43
N PRO A 226 0.17 5.30 -17.17
CA PRO A 226 0.04 6.73 -17.40
C PRO A 226 -0.25 7.04 -18.87
N GLU A 227 -1.42 7.62 -19.14
CA GLU A 227 -1.88 8.05 -20.47
C GLU A 227 -2.45 9.46 -20.43
N GLU A 228 -2.89 9.90 -19.27
CA GLU A 228 -3.47 11.21 -19.10
C GLU A 228 -2.40 12.24 -18.72
N TRP A 229 -2.58 13.48 -19.15
CA TRP A 229 -1.60 14.55 -18.92
C TRP A 229 -1.25 14.75 -17.44
N TYR A 230 -2.21 14.51 -16.51
CA TYR A 230 -2.00 14.59 -15.07
C TYR A 230 -1.30 13.35 -14.47
N GLU A 231 -1.16 12.26 -15.23
CA GLU A 231 -0.39 11.07 -14.89
C GLU A 231 1.04 11.14 -15.42
N GLU A 232 1.22 11.83 -16.55
CA GLU A 232 2.52 12.00 -17.20
C GLU A 232 3.34 13.17 -16.64
N ARG A 233 2.68 14.22 -16.11
CA ARG A 233 3.33 15.47 -15.70
C ARG A 233 3.00 15.81 -14.26
N GLY A 234 4.02 15.92 -13.42
CA GLY A 234 3.85 16.27 -12.01
C GLY A 234 5.15 16.21 -11.24
N PHE A 235 5.07 16.16 -9.92
CA PHE A 235 6.23 16.13 -9.04
C PHE A 235 7.08 14.85 -9.21
N VAL A 236 6.43 13.72 -9.46
CA VAL A 236 7.05 12.46 -9.92
C VAL A 236 6.31 12.01 -11.17
N PRO A 237 6.80 12.16 -12.37
CA PRO A 237 6.07 11.89 -13.60
C PRO A 237 5.90 10.39 -13.88
N ASN A 238 4.91 10.07 -14.73
CA ASN A 238 4.64 8.73 -15.25
C ASN A 238 4.28 7.70 -14.18
N VAL A 239 3.28 8.00 -13.33
CA VAL A 239 2.89 7.09 -12.26
C VAL A 239 1.39 6.81 -12.21
N CYS A 240 1.04 5.53 -12.30
CA CYS A 240 -0.21 4.94 -11.82
C CYS A 240 0.15 3.94 -10.71
N PHE A 241 0.01 4.36 -9.44
CA PHE A 241 0.42 3.54 -8.29
C PHE A 241 -0.81 3.17 -7.45
N PRO A 242 -1.17 1.88 -7.31
CA PRO A 242 -2.36 1.47 -6.57
C PRO A 242 -2.15 1.68 -5.07
N CYS A 243 -3.07 2.40 -4.43
CA CYS A 243 -2.98 2.78 -3.03
C CYS A 243 -3.97 2.03 -2.15
N ALA A 244 -5.25 1.99 -2.57
CA ALA A 244 -6.33 1.34 -1.85
C ALA A 244 -7.38 0.83 -2.82
N THR A 245 -8.24 -0.08 -2.34
CA THR A 245 -9.43 -0.52 -3.05
C THR A 245 -10.64 -0.46 -2.13
N ILE A 246 -11.77 -0.07 -2.69
CA ILE A 246 -13.08 -0.28 -2.07
C ILE A 246 -13.87 -1.15 -3.04
N HIS A 247 -14.35 -2.28 -2.57
CA HIS A 247 -15.20 -3.14 -3.37
C HIS A 247 -16.64 -3.11 -2.85
N ASP A 248 -17.55 -3.11 -3.77
CA ASP A 248 -18.97 -3.24 -3.51
C ASP A 248 -19.38 -4.67 -3.89
N SER A 249 -19.66 -5.48 -2.86
CA SER A 249 -20.03 -6.89 -3.04
C SER A 249 -21.36 -7.08 -3.74
N GLU A 250 -22.27 -6.09 -3.70
CA GLU A 250 -23.58 -6.20 -4.34
C GLU A 250 -23.49 -5.95 -5.84
N SER A 251 -22.76 -4.92 -6.26
CA SER A 251 -22.59 -4.58 -7.68
C SER A 251 -21.40 -5.26 -8.35
N GLY A 252 -20.50 -5.87 -7.58
CA GLY A 252 -19.24 -6.43 -8.05
C GLY A 252 -18.21 -5.38 -8.53
N LYS A 253 -18.48 -4.10 -8.28
CA LYS A 253 -17.57 -3.02 -8.70
C LYS A 253 -16.44 -2.82 -7.70
N ILE A 254 -15.26 -2.57 -8.25
CA ILE A 254 -14.07 -2.25 -7.47
C ILE A 254 -13.63 -0.83 -7.82
N ALA A 255 -13.54 0.02 -6.82
CA ALA A 255 -12.92 1.33 -6.95
C ALA A 255 -11.46 1.23 -6.53
N ILE A 256 -10.55 1.66 -7.41
CA ILE A 256 -9.13 1.72 -7.15
C ILE A 256 -8.74 3.17 -6.88
N TYR A 257 -8.19 3.42 -5.67
CA TYR A 257 -7.47 4.64 -5.40
C TYR A 257 -6.05 4.46 -5.87
N TYR A 258 -5.62 5.32 -6.75
CA TYR A 258 -4.24 5.29 -7.23
C TYR A 258 -3.63 6.68 -7.19
N LEU A 259 -2.33 6.71 -6.99
CA LEU A 259 -1.57 7.93 -7.13
C LEU A 259 -1.32 8.17 -8.61
N SER A 260 -1.87 9.26 -9.11
CA SER A 260 -1.41 9.94 -10.31
C SER A 260 -0.73 11.22 -9.89
N LEU A 261 0.29 11.60 -10.56
CA LEU A 261 1.11 12.67 -10.02
C LEU A 261 0.80 14.07 -10.41
N ILE A 262 0.49 14.65 -9.64
CA ILE A 262 -0.19 15.63 -8.99
C ILE A 262 0.16 17.09 -9.16
N HIS A 263 -0.87 17.85 -9.48
CA HIS A 263 -1.01 19.24 -9.09
C HIS A 263 -1.59 19.35 -7.67
N ILE A 264 -1.17 20.38 -6.96
CA ILE A 264 -1.36 20.69 -5.55
C ILE A 264 -2.84 20.74 -5.07
N SER A 265 -3.84 20.46 -5.90
CA SER A 265 -5.23 20.76 -5.62
C SER A 265 -6.29 19.71 -5.99
N GLU A 266 -5.94 18.49 -6.42
CA GLU A 266 -6.97 17.55 -6.82
C GLU A 266 -6.92 16.21 -6.06
N PRO A 267 -8.11 15.67 -5.67
CA PRO A 267 -8.21 14.36 -5.03
C PRO A 267 -7.87 13.25 -6.01
N THR A 268 -7.35 12.16 -5.48
CA THR A 268 -7.08 10.92 -6.20
C THR A 268 -8.31 10.50 -7.02
N ARG A 269 -8.18 10.34 -8.33
CA ARG A 269 -9.29 9.87 -9.16
C ARG A 269 -9.62 8.40 -8.90
N ARG A 270 -10.90 8.11 -9.02
CA ARG A 270 -11.48 6.78 -8.93
C ARG A 270 -11.64 6.22 -10.36
N SER A 271 -11.01 5.10 -10.70
CA SER A 271 -11.39 4.34 -11.89
C SER A 271 -12.13 3.08 -11.47
N TYR A 272 -13.17 2.75 -12.22
CA TYR A 272 -13.94 1.52 -12.05
C TYR A 272 -13.49 0.54 -13.14
N ILE A 273 -13.14 -0.66 -12.72
CA ILE A 273 -12.86 -1.80 -13.60
C ILE A 273 -14.08 -2.71 -13.61
#